data_5c06ece695494c2545c9684af46bb5ea
#
_entry.id   5c06ece695494c2545c9684af46bb5ea
#
_cell.length_a   1.000
_cell.length_b   1.000
_cell.length_c   1.000
_cell.angle_alpha   90.00
_cell.angle_beta   90.00
_cell.angle_gamma   90.00
#
_symmetry.space_group_name_H-M   'P 1'
#
loop_
_entity.id
_entity.type
_entity.pdbx_description
1 polymer ?
#
loop_
_entity_poly.entity_id
_entity_poly.type
_entity_poly.pdbx_seq_one_letter_code
_entity_poly.pdbx_strand_id
1 'polypeptide(L)'
;MTVVALKQRYDGHAKRAGLVAAGNAYMGRLVVVVDDDIDPSNLNDVMWAIATRSEPSESVDIIRNGWSSTLDPRISPADKERGITSHSKLIINACRPFPWINQFPPTTALERSDALAIEKKWLSAISGRS
;
A
#
# COMPACT_ATOMS: atom_id res chain seq x y z
N MET A 1 -2.79 2.19 -8.71
CA MET A 1 -2.72 1.75 -7.30
C MET A 1 -3.39 2.79 -6.43
N THR A 2 -4.17 2.35 -5.45
CA THR A 2 -4.76 3.21 -4.42
C THR A 2 -4.12 2.87 -3.09
N VAL A 3 -3.64 3.86 -2.36
CA VAL A 3 -3.10 3.67 -1.01
C VAL A 3 -4.02 4.38 -0.02
N VAL A 4 -4.39 3.69 1.05
CA VAL A 4 -5.26 4.20 2.11
C VAL A 4 -4.49 4.18 3.42
N ALA A 5 -4.19 5.34 3.98
CA ALA A 5 -3.61 5.46 5.31
C ALA A 5 -4.73 5.68 6.33
N LEU A 6 -4.71 4.92 7.43
CA LEU A 6 -5.72 5.03 8.48
C LEU A 6 -5.16 4.72 9.87
N LYS A 7 -5.75 5.32 10.88
CA LYS A 7 -5.56 4.92 12.27
C LYS A 7 -6.55 3.82 12.62
N GLN A 8 -6.04 2.63 12.86
CA GLN A 8 -6.88 1.50 13.23
C GLN A 8 -7.61 1.75 14.58
N ARG A 9 -8.88 1.42 14.66
CA ARG A 9 -9.71 1.62 15.86
C ARG A 9 -10.30 0.33 16.40
N TYR A 10 -10.36 -0.73 15.59
CA TYR A 10 -10.88 -2.04 15.94
C TYR A 10 -10.29 -3.10 15.00
N ASP A 11 -10.38 -4.34 15.42
CA ASP A 11 -9.93 -5.46 14.59
C ASP A 11 -10.78 -5.57 13.31
N GLY A 12 -10.09 -5.74 12.17
CA GLY A 12 -10.73 -5.75 10.84
C GLY A 12 -10.99 -4.35 10.22
N HIS A 13 -10.61 -3.24 10.89
CA HIS A 13 -10.78 -1.89 10.32
C HIS A 13 -10.00 -1.70 9.02
N ALA A 14 -8.76 -2.17 8.96
CA ALA A 14 -7.93 -2.12 7.77
C ALA A 14 -8.56 -2.90 6.61
N LYS A 15 -9.04 -4.11 6.88
CA LYS A 15 -9.74 -4.94 5.87
C LYS A 15 -10.98 -4.25 5.32
N ARG A 16 -11.81 -3.67 6.20
CA ARG A 16 -12.99 -2.91 5.78
C ARG A 16 -12.62 -1.72 4.89
N ALA A 17 -11.60 -0.96 5.27
CA ALA A 17 -11.12 0.17 4.46
C ALA A 17 -10.65 -0.28 3.07
N GLY A 18 -9.90 -1.36 3.00
CA GLY A 18 -9.46 -1.96 1.75
C GLY A 18 -10.61 -2.39 0.84
N LEU A 19 -11.64 -3.04 1.40
CA LEU A 19 -12.83 -3.45 0.66
C LEU A 19 -13.63 -2.26 0.11
N VAL A 20 -13.80 -1.19 0.90
CA VAL A 20 -14.47 0.03 0.47
C VAL A 20 -13.69 0.72 -0.64
N ALA A 21 -12.37 0.86 -0.49
CA ALA A 21 -11.51 1.45 -1.50
C ALA A 21 -11.52 0.63 -2.80
N ALA A 22 -11.48 -0.70 -2.71
CA ALA A 22 -11.55 -1.58 -3.86
C ALA A 22 -12.91 -1.49 -4.59
N GLY A 23 -14.01 -1.29 -3.85
CA GLY A 23 -15.35 -1.11 -4.41
C GLY A 23 -15.47 0.16 -5.23
N ASN A 24 -14.87 1.26 -4.79
CA ASN A 24 -14.95 2.56 -5.47
C ASN A 24 -13.98 2.70 -6.65
N ALA A 25 -12.83 2.07 -6.59
CA ALA A 25 -11.80 2.20 -7.64
C ALA A 25 -12.08 1.27 -8.83
N TYR A 26 -12.96 1.69 -9.74
CA TYR A 26 -13.40 0.80 -10.84
C TYR A 26 -12.25 0.33 -11.74
N MET A 27 -11.23 1.14 -12.00
CA MET A 27 -10.04 0.73 -12.75
C MET A 27 -8.85 0.30 -11.86
N GLY A 28 -8.94 0.52 -10.55
CA GLY A 28 -7.87 0.22 -9.61
C GLY A 28 -7.76 -1.28 -9.34
N ARG A 29 -6.65 -1.91 -9.74
CA ARG A 29 -6.39 -3.33 -9.49
C ARG A 29 -5.74 -3.59 -8.15
N LEU A 30 -5.01 -2.62 -7.63
CA LEU A 30 -4.21 -2.75 -6.42
C LEU A 30 -4.64 -1.70 -5.40
N VAL A 31 -5.04 -2.17 -4.24
CA VAL A 31 -5.32 -1.36 -3.04
C VAL A 31 -4.36 -1.79 -1.95
N VAL A 32 -3.69 -0.83 -1.34
CA VAL A 32 -2.83 -1.06 -0.17
C VAL A 32 -3.36 -0.26 0.98
N VAL A 33 -3.52 -0.88 2.13
CA VAL A 33 -3.93 -0.21 3.37
C VAL A 33 -2.74 -0.17 4.32
N VAL A 34 -2.41 1.02 4.81
CA VAL A 34 -1.29 1.26 5.73
C VAL A 34 -1.77 1.99 6.99
N ASP A 35 -0.98 1.91 8.06
CA ASP A 35 -1.23 2.72 9.25
C ASP A 35 -0.94 4.21 9.00
N ASP A 36 -1.42 5.08 9.88
CA ASP A 36 -1.28 6.55 9.82
C ASP A 36 0.14 7.07 10.05
N ASP A 37 1.09 6.20 10.39
CA ASP A 37 2.53 6.51 10.50
C ASP A 37 3.30 6.33 9.16
N ILE A 38 2.60 5.90 8.11
CA ILE A 38 3.16 5.70 6.76
C ILE A 38 2.65 6.80 5.84
N ASP A 39 3.55 7.44 5.11
CA ASP A 39 3.17 8.40 4.07
C ASP A 39 2.62 7.66 2.83
N PRO A 40 1.30 7.76 2.55
CA PRO A 40 0.70 7.05 1.41
C PRO A 40 1.16 7.59 0.04
N SER A 41 1.79 8.75 -0.01
CA SER A 41 2.35 9.36 -1.22
C SER A 41 3.80 8.92 -1.48
N ASN A 42 4.49 8.40 -0.47
CA ASN A 42 5.85 7.87 -0.59
C ASN A 42 5.82 6.37 -0.88
N LEU A 43 6.11 6.00 -2.13
CA LEU A 43 6.11 4.59 -2.54
C LEU A 43 7.10 3.73 -1.76
N ASN A 44 8.24 4.28 -1.36
CA ASN A 44 9.24 3.55 -0.58
C ASN A 44 8.70 3.18 0.81
N ASP A 45 8.00 4.11 1.47
CA ASP A 45 7.39 3.86 2.77
C ASP A 45 6.26 2.82 2.66
N VAL A 46 5.45 2.90 1.60
CA VAL A 46 4.40 1.92 1.32
C VAL A 46 4.98 0.53 1.08
N MET A 47 6.03 0.42 0.26
CA MET A 47 6.71 -0.85 0.00
C MET A 47 7.38 -1.41 1.25
N TRP A 48 7.98 -0.54 2.07
CA TRP A 48 8.53 -0.95 3.35
C TRP A 48 7.44 -1.50 4.28
N ALA A 49 6.28 -0.85 4.36
CA ALA A 49 5.16 -1.33 5.16
C ALA A 49 4.65 -2.69 4.66
N ILE A 50 4.53 -2.89 3.36
CA ILE A 50 4.16 -4.18 2.78
C ILE A 50 5.18 -5.26 3.19
N ALA A 51 6.47 -4.98 3.08
CA ALA A 51 7.52 -5.96 3.34
C ALA A 51 7.67 -6.32 4.83
N THR A 52 7.27 -5.42 5.75
CA THR A 52 7.53 -5.58 7.19
C THR A 52 6.28 -5.84 8.03
N ARG A 53 5.07 -5.50 7.53
CA ARG A 53 3.81 -5.58 8.29
C ARG A 53 2.79 -6.54 7.69
N SER A 54 2.97 -6.97 6.45
CA SER A 54 2.06 -7.94 5.83
C SER A 54 2.54 -9.37 6.02
N GLU A 55 1.62 -10.26 6.41
CA GLU A 55 1.78 -11.70 6.28
C GLU A 55 0.94 -12.15 5.08
N PRO A 56 1.56 -12.57 3.95
CA PRO A 56 0.85 -12.78 2.69
C PRO A 56 -0.34 -13.73 2.78
N SER A 57 -0.28 -14.75 3.63
CA SER A 57 -1.36 -15.71 3.82
C SER A 57 -2.62 -15.12 4.46
N GLU A 58 -2.46 -14.01 5.22
CA GLU A 58 -3.53 -13.39 6.00
C GLU A 58 -3.85 -11.98 5.53
N SER A 59 -2.84 -11.28 4.98
CA SER A 59 -2.91 -9.86 4.64
C SER A 59 -3.37 -9.58 3.22
N VAL A 60 -3.57 -10.62 2.40
CA VAL A 60 -3.89 -10.49 0.98
C VAL A 60 -5.29 -11.01 0.69
N ASP A 61 -6.12 -10.16 0.11
CA ASP A 61 -7.43 -10.53 -0.40
C ASP A 61 -7.48 -10.33 -1.92
N ILE A 62 -8.03 -11.30 -2.65
CA ILE A 62 -8.29 -11.19 -4.08
C ILE A 62 -9.79 -11.20 -4.32
N ILE A 63 -10.32 -10.08 -4.81
CA ILE A 63 -11.70 -9.95 -5.24
C ILE A 63 -11.75 -10.27 -6.73
N ARG A 64 -12.44 -11.36 -7.11
CA ARG A 64 -12.58 -11.77 -8.50
C ARG A 64 -13.82 -11.16 -9.12
N ASN A 65 -13.78 -11.00 -10.45
CA ASN A 65 -14.92 -10.56 -11.27
C ASN A 65 -15.52 -9.21 -10.84
N GLY A 66 -14.67 -8.30 -10.34
CA GLY A 66 -15.06 -6.92 -10.09
C GLY A 66 -15.26 -6.15 -11.41
N TRP A 67 -16.17 -5.19 -11.41
CA TRP A 67 -16.39 -4.35 -12.59
C TRP A 67 -15.16 -3.50 -12.93
N SER A 68 -14.92 -3.33 -14.22
CA SER A 68 -13.86 -2.51 -14.79
C SER A 68 -14.42 -1.71 -16.00
N SER A 69 -13.57 -1.30 -16.90
CA SER A 69 -13.93 -0.50 -18.07
C SER A 69 -13.30 -1.09 -19.33
N THR A 70 -13.85 -0.75 -20.48
CA THR A 70 -13.28 -1.09 -21.79
C THR A 70 -11.89 -0.51 -22.04
N LEU A 71 -11.49 0.50 -21.25
CA LEU A 71 -10.14 1.09 -21.27
C LEU A 71 -9.09 0.18 -20.61
N ASP A 72 -9.51 -0.85 -19.87
CA ASP A 72 -8.59 -1.78 -19.23
C ASP A 72 -7.81 -2.58 -20.29
N PRO A 73 -6.47 -2.44 -20.36
CA PRO A 73 -5.66 -3.12 -21.38
C PRO A 73 -5.58 -4.64 -21.17
N ARG A 74 -5.96 -5.14 -20.00
CA ARG A 74 -5.91 -6.56 -19.67
C ARG A 74 -7.13 -7.33 -20.17
N ILE A 75 -8.22 -6.63 -20.52
CA ILE A 75 -9.43 -7.23 -21.07
C ILE A 75 -9.18 -7.47 -22.56
N SER A 76 -9.43 -8.71 -23.01
CA SER A 76 -9.25 -9.08 -24.41
C SER A 76 -10.18 -8.29 -25.35
N PRO A 77 -9.77 -8.03 -26.61
CA PRO A 77 -10.65 -7.39 -27.57
C PRO A 77 -12.00 -8.13 -27.73
N ALA A 78 -12.00 -9.45 -27.78
CA ALA A 78 -13.21 -10.25 -27.90
C ALA A 78 -14.14 -10.10 -26.69
N ASP A 79 -13.60 -9.97 -25.47
CA ASP A 79 -14.41 -9.71 -24.28
C ASP A 79 -14.99 -8.30 -24.28
N LYS A 80 -14.21 -7.31 -24.73
CA LYS A 80 -14.70 -5.93 -24.89
C LYS A 80 -15.88 -5.84 -25.87
N GLU A 81 -15.79 -6.54 -26.99
CA GLU A 81 -16.89 -6.62 -28.00
C GLU A 81 -18.15 -7.26 -27.40
N ARG A 82 -17.98 -8.24 -26.51
CA ARG A 82 -19.09 -8.89 -25.80
C ARG A 82 -19.59 -8.12 -24.57
N GLY A 83 -19.00 -6.97 -24.26
CA GLY A 83 -19.35 -6.17 -23.09
C GLY A 83 -18.87 -6.78 -21.76
N ILE A 84 -17.95 -7.74 -21.79
CA ILE A 84 -17.39 -8.36 -20.58
C ILE A 84 -16.19 -7.52 -20.12
N THR A 85 -16.40 -6.70 -19.09
CA THR A 85 -15.40 -5.75 -18.57
C THR A 85 -15.05 -6.01 -17.12
N SER A 86 -14.88 -7.26 -16.73
CA SER A 86 -14.51 -7.61 -15.37
C SER A 86 -13.01 -7.87 -15.22
N HIS A 87 -12.49 -7.55 -14.04
CA HIS A 87 -11.12 -7.89 -13.62
C HIS A 87 -11.08 -8.30 -12.14
N SER A 88 -9.96 -8.85 -11.71
CA SER A 88 -9.72 -9.08 -10.28
C SER A 88 -9.02 -7.89 -9.65
N LYS A 89 -9.25 -7.68 -8.35
CA LYS A 89 -8.60 -6.66 -7.53
C LYS A 89 -7.82 -7.33 -6.41
N LEU A 90 -6.65 -6.79 -6.11
CA LEU A 90 -5.79 -7.20 -5.03
C LEU A 90 -5.87 -6.15 -3.92
N ILE A 91 -6.14 -6.58 -2.70
CA ILE A 91 -6.05 -5.78 -1.48
C ILE A 91 -4.90 -6.31 -0.66
N ILE A 92 -3.99 -5.45 -0.23
CA ILE A 92 -2.91 -5.76 0.69
C ILE A 92 -3.12 -4.97 1.97
N ASN A 93 -3.29 -5.67 3.09
CA ASN A 93 -3.27 -5.07 4.41
C ASN A 93 -1.81 -4.99 4.89
N ALA A 94 -1.23 -3.80 4.85
CA ALA A 94 0.10 -3.49 5.32
C ALA A 94 0.07 -2.67 6.62
N CYS A 95 -0.94 -2.89 7.45
CA CYS A 95 -1.04 -2.35 8.79
C CYS A 95 -0.45 -3.31 9.83
N ARG A 96 -0.04 -2.77 10.96
CA ARG A 96 0.34 -3.58 12.13
C ARG A 96 -0.84 -4.42 12.58
N PRO A 97 -0.65 -5.67 13.03
CA PRO A 97 -1.73 -6.51 13.54
C PRO A 97 -2.43 -5.85 14.74
N PHE A 98 -3.73 -5.58 14.61
CA PHE A 98 -4.48 -4.85 15.63
C PHE A 98 -4.48 -5.51 17.02
N PRO A 99 -4.58 -6.87 17.16
CA PRO A 99 -4.63 -7.50 18.47
C PRO A 99 -3.39 -7.26 19.35
N TRP A 100 -2.23 -6.97 18.73
CA TRP A 100 -0.99 -6.70 19.46
C TRP A 100 -0.24 -5.45 18.95
N ILE A 101 -0.99 -4.49 18.40
CA ILE A 101 -0.46 -3.24 17.82
C ILE A 101 0.45 -2.47 18.78
N ASN A 102 0.13 -2.49 20.09
CA ASN A 102 0.92 -1.84 21.13
C ASN A 102 2.24 -2.56 21.48
N GLN A 103 2.39 -3.79 21.03
CA GLN A 103 3.60 -4.61 21.23
C GLN A 103 4.41 -4.72 19.93
N PHE A 104 3.88 -4.18 18.82
CA PHE A 104 4.57 -4.20 17.54
C PHE A 104 5.87 -3.41 17.66
N PRO A 105 7.00 -3.93 17.13
CA PRO A 105 8.29 -3.25 17.22
C PRO A 105 8.21 -1.83 16.66
N PRO A 106 8.85 -0.86 17.32
CA PRO A 106 8.89 0.51 16.82
C PRO A 106 9.64 0.57 15.49
N THR A 107 9.21 1.47 14.62
CA THR A 107 9.90 1.76 13.37
C THR A 107 11.26 2.36 13.68
N THR A 108 12.34 1.77 13.17
CA THR A 108 13.69 2.34 13.24
C THR A 108 13.86 3.43 12.17
N ALA A 109 13.02 4.43 12.17
CA ALA A 109 13.22 5.62 11.34
C ALA A 109 14.24 6.52 12.02
N LEU A 110 15.27 6.93 11.27
CA LEU A 110 16.13 8.03 11.69
C LEU A 110 15.25 9.29 11.87
N GLU A 111 15.42 9.95 12.99
CA GLU A 111 14.80 11.27 13.14
C GLU A 111 15.24 12.18 11.98
N ARG A 112 14.34 13.04 11.50
CA ARG A 112 14.63 13.92 10.36
C ARG A 112 15.88 14.79 10.56
N SER A 113 16.16 15.17 11.81
CA SER A 113 17.38 15.87 12.23
C SER A 113 18.64 15.05 12.00
N ASP A 114 18.59 13.75 12.33
CA ASP A 114 19.73 12.85 12.19
C ASP A 114 19.96 12.47 10.73
N ALA A 115 18.87 12.25 9.97
CA ALA A 115 18.94 12.01 8.54
C ALA A 115 19.62 13.20 7.81
N LEU A 116 19.22 14.43 8.11
CA LEU A 116 19.83 15.66 7.55
C LEU A 116 21.30 15.82 7.96
N ALA A 117 21.65 15.49 9.19
CA ALA A 117 23.04 15.57 9.67
C ALA A 117 23.94 14.55 8.95
N ILE A 118 23.44 13.33 8.74
CA ILE A 118 24.14 12.27 8.00
C ILE A 118 24.29 12.68 6.53
N GLU A 119 23.21 13.13 5.89
CA GLU A 119 23.23 13.60 4.51
C GLU A 119 24.26 14.71 4.29
N LYS A 120 24.25 15.74 5.14
CA LYS A 120 25.21 16.85 5.11
C LYS A 120 26.66 16.38 5.26
N LYS A 121 26.90 15.42 6.17
CA LYS A 121 28.22 14.84 6.39
C LYS A 121 28.74 14.11 5.16
N TRP A 122 27.90 13.29 4.53
CA TRP A 122 28.31 12.50 3.37
C TRP A 122 28.41 13.33 2.08
N LEU A 123 27.50 14.30 1.87
CA LEU A 123 27.60 15.23 0.75
C LEU A 123 28.90 16.04 0.80
N SER A 124 29.30 16.51 1.98
CA SER A 124 30.57 17.22 2.14
C SER A 124 31.80 16.32 1.88
N ALA A 125 31.72 15.05 2.24
CA ALA A 125 32.79 14.08 2.00
C ALA A 125 32.92 13.68 0.50
N ILE A 126 31.81 13.68 -0.23
CA ILE A 126 31.79 13.35 -1.67
C ILE A 126 32.20 14.57 -2.51
N SER A 127 31.74 15.76 -2.16
CA SER A 127 32.09 17.03 -2.88
C SER A 127 33.52 17.50 -2.62
N GLY A 128 34.16 17.05 -1.56
CA GLY A 128 35.57 17.36 -1.25
C GLY A 128 36.63 16.48 -1.95
N ARG A 129 36.21 15.59 -2.85
CA ARG A 129 37.08 14.79 -3.72
C ARG A 129 37.10 15.37 -5.14
N SER A 130 37.67 16.56 -5.30
CA SER A 130 38.10 17.13 -6.60
C SER A 130 39.59 17.27 -6.59
#